data_56abc2bb7ca5ba65408beae3f3cfe329
#
_entry.id   56abc2bb7ca5ba65408beae3f3cfe329
#
_cell.length_a   1.000
_cell.length_b   1.000
_cell.length_c   1.000
_cell.angle_alpha   90.00
_cell.angle_beta   90.00
_cell.angle_gamma   90.00
#
_symmetry.space_group_name_H-M   'P 1'
#
loop_
_entity.id
_entity.type
_entity.pdbx_description
1 polymer ?
#
loop_
_entity_poly.entity_id
_entity_poly.type
_entity_poly.pdbx_seq_one_letter_code
_entity_poly.pdbx_strand_id
1 'polypeptide(L)'
;MIDLQHITQRYPTPEGGVFYALKDVSLHIEQGEIFGIIGRSGAGKSTLVRCINFLNRPSEGTVTVDGKCLNTMTEAELRASRRNIGMIFQHFNLLSSRTVFDNAAFPLELIGMDKAKIKAKVDPLLDLVGLTEHRNKYPAQLSGGQKQRVGIARALANDPRVLLSDEATSALDPETTIAT
;
A
#
# COMPACT_ATOMS: atom_id res chain seq x y z
N MET A 1 6.19 9.64 -13.25
CA MET A 1 5.16 9.61 -12.20
C MET A 1 5.76 9.40 -10.80
N ILE A 2 6.64 8.42 -10.61
CA ILE A 2 7.44 8.23 -9.40
C ILE A 2 8.90 8.43 -9.77
N ASP A 3 9.64 9.21 -8.99
CA ASP A 3 11.06 9.45 -9.19
C ASP A 3 11.78 9.36 -7.84
N LEU A 4 12.71 8.42 -7.76
CA LEU A 4 13.59 8.20 -6.62
C LEU A 4 15.01 8.55 -7.03
N GLN A 5 15.67 9.40 -6.28
CA GLN A 5 17.03 9.84 -6.57
C GLN A 5 17.94 9.59 -5.36
N HIS A 6 18.95 8.75 -5.54
CA HIS A 6 19.99 8.44 -4.56
C HIS A 6 19.46 7.96 -3.21
N ILE A 7 18.38 7.14 -3.20
CA ILE A 7 17.76 6.66 -1.98
C ILE A 7 18.70 5.74 -1.22
N THR A 8 19.06 6.14 -0.03
CA THR A 8 19.76 5.33 0.95
C THR A 8 18.92 5.20 2.21
N GLN A 9 18.71 3.96 2.67
CA GLN A 9 18.03 3.68 3.93
C GLN A 9 18.93 2.86 4.83
N ARG A 10 19.23 3.40 5.99
CA ARG A 10 20.10 2.77 7.00
C ARG A 10 19.39 2.63 8.34
N TYR A 11 19.72 1.57 9.04
CA TYR A 11 19.23 1.29 10.38
C TYR A 11 20.40 1.01 11.33
N PRO A 12 20.36 1.48 12.59
CA PRO A 12 21.35 1.09 13.58
C PRO A 12 21.23 -0.40 13.88
N THR A 13 22.36 -1.08 14.06
CA THR A 13 22.38 -2.46 14.55
C THR A 13 22.56 -2.49 16.08
N PRO A 14 22.10 -3.55 16.77
CA PRO A 14 22.28 -3.67 18.23
C PRO A 14 23.74 -3.61 18.69
N GLU A 15 24.68 -3.98 17.82
CA GLU A 15 26.12 -4.01 18.08
C GLU A 15 26.80 -2.65 17.83
N GLY A 16 26.03 -1.58 17.61
CA GLY A 16 26.54 -0.23 17.35
C GLY A 16 27.00 0.04 15.91
N GLY A 17 26.75 -0.90 14.99
CA GLY A 17 27.01 -0.75 13.54
C GLY A 17 25.83 -0.13 12.78
N VAL A 18 25.95 -0.12 11.45
CA VAL A 18 24.93 0.36 10.52
C VAL A 18 24.62 -0.71 9.48
N PHE A 19 23.33 -1.06 9.37
CA PHE A 19 22.80 -1.91 8.30
C PHE A 19 22.18 -1.03 7.21
N TYR A 20 22.60 -1.24 5.97
CA TYR A 20 22.05 -0.56 4.80
C TYR A 20 20.98 -1.45 4.14
N ALA A 21 19.72 -1.09 4.30
CA ALA A 21 18.62 -1.77 3.63
C ALA A 21 18.48 -1.35 2.15
N LEU A 22 18.84 -0.09 1.86
CA LEU A 22 18.97 0.46 0.50
C LEU A 22 20.27 1.27 0.46
N LYS A 23 20.97 1.24 -0.67
CA LYS A 23 22.22 1.98 -0.87
C LYS A 23 22.23 2.59 -2.26
N ASP A 24 22.10 3.91 -2.33
CA ASP A 24 22.17 4.71 -3.56
C ASP A 24 21.25 4.21 -4.69
N VAL A 25 19.96 3.99 -4.37
CA VAL A 25 18.98 3.48 -5.33
C VAL A 25 18.31 4.66 -6.03
N SER A 26 18.42 4.70 -7.36
CA SER A 26 17.70 5.64 -8.21
C SER A 26 16.80 4.88 -9.17
N LEU A 27 15.55 5.33 -9.32
CA LEU A 27 14.61 4.71 -10.23
C LEU A 27 13.53 5.71 -10.66
N HIS A 28 13.08 5.56 -11.89
CA HIS A 28 11.99 6.34 -12.45
C HIS A 28 10.90 5.40 -12.96
N ILE A 29 9.62 5.72 -12.65
CA ILE A 29 8.45 4.96 -13.10
C ILE A 29 7.48 5.94 -13.74
N GLU A 30 7.11 5.65 -14.99
CA GLU A 30 6.19 6.49 -15.77
C GLU A 30 4.72 6.31 -15.33
N GLN A 31 3.88 7.20 -15.78
CA GLN A 31 2.44 7.07 -15.58
C GLN A 31 1.88 5.93 -16.42
N GLY A 32 1.07 5.05 -15.81
CA GLY A 32 0.47 3.90 -16.47
C GLY A 32 1.41 2.69 -16.59
N GLU A 33 2.63 2.79 -16.07
CA GLU A 33 3.58 1.69 -16.06
C GLU A 33 3.28 0.70 -14.93
N ILE A 34 3.44 -0.60 -15.23
CA ILE A 34 3.48 -1.68 -14.23
C ILE A 34 4.95 -2.03 -14.00
N PHE A 35 5.48 -1.69 -12.84
CA PHE A 35 6.87 -1.88 -12.49
C PHE A 35 7.04 -2.98 -11.43
N GLY A 36 7.83 -4.00 -11.75
CA GLY A 36 8.10 -5.13 -10.85
C GLY A 36 9.46 -5.03 -10.16
N ILE A 37 9.48 -5.18 -8.83
CA ILE A 37 10.70 -5.23 -8.02
C ILE A 37 10.97 -6.67 -7.60
N ILE A 38 12.04 -7.26 -8.13
CA ILE A 38 12.41 -8.66 -7.89
C ILE A 38 13.70 -8.70 -7.06
N GLY A 39 13.80 -9.66 -6.15
CA GLY A 39 15.00 -9.88 -5.35
C GLY A 39 14.75 -10.90 -4.23
N ARG A 40 15.84 -11.39 -3.63
CA ARG A 40 15.78 -12.36 -2.51
C ARG A 40 15.08 -11.77 -1.29
N SER A 41 14.65 -12.62 -0.36
CA SER A 41 14.18 -12.15 0.95
C SER A 41 15.28 -11.32 1.62
N GLY A 42 14.90 -10.20 2.26
CA GLY A 42 15.86 -9.27 2.88
C GLY A 42 16.58 -8.32 1.91
N ALA A 43 16.32 -8.36 0.60
CA ALA A 43 16.96 -7.48 -0.39
C ALA A 43 16.50 -6.01 -0.36
N GLY A 44 15.63 -5.62 0.59
CA GLY A 44 15.17 -4.23 0.73
C GLY A 44 13.92 -3.87 -0.08
N LYS A 45 13.25 -4.84 -0.76
CA LYS A 45 12.05 -4.58 -1.57
C LYS A 45 10.95 -3.83 -0.80
N SER A 46 10.52 -4.37 0.33
CA SER A 46 9.50 -3.73 1.19
C SER A 46 9.95 -2.38 1.72
N THR A 47 11.26 -2.21 1.99
CA THR A 47 11.83 -0.92 2.40
C THR A 47 11.70 0.09 1.26
N LEU A 48 12.02 -0.29 0.03
CA LEU A 48 11.90 0.58 -1.14
C LEU A 48 10.45 1.01 -1.37
N VAL A 49 9.51 0.05 -1.37
CA VAL A 49 8.07 0.33 -1.51
C VAL A 49 7.58 1.30 -0.42
N ARG A 50 8.05 1.13 0.83
CA ARG A 50 7.70 2.03 1.95
C ARG A 50 8.42 3.39 1.88
N CYS A 51 9.51 3.52 1.14
CA CYS A 51 10.09 4.83 0.85
C CYS A 51 9.25 5.59 -0.18
N ILE A 52 8.66 4.92 -1.19
CA ILE A 52 7.82 5.56 -2.21
C ILE A 52 6.62 6.28 -1.57
N ASN A 53 5.93 5.67 -0.60
CA ASN A 53 4.81 6.32 0.10
C ASN A 53 5.24 7.09 1.35
N PHE A 54 6.56 7.23 1.56
CA PHE A 54 7.17 7.93 2.69
C PHE A 54 6.73 7.42 4.08
N LEU A 55 6.31 6.15 4.17
CA LEU A 55 6.13 5.46 5.46
C LEU A 55 7.50 5.25 6.14
N ASN A 56 8.52 4.92 5.35
CA ASN A 56 9.91 5.00 5.74
C ASN A 56 10.50 6.26 5.13
N ARG A 57 10.87 7.24 5.93
CA ARG A 57 11.60 8.42 5.48
C ARG A 57 13.02 7.98 5.15
N PRO A 58 13.49 8.09 3.89
CA PRO A 58 14.84 7.68 3.53
C PRO A 58 15.89 8.49 4.31
N SER A 59 17.01 7.84 4.62
CA SER A 59 18.12 8.49 5.33
C SER A 59 18.82 9.52 4.43
N GLU A 60 18.85 9.27 3.12
CA GLU A 60 19.41 10.16 2.09
C GLU A 60 18.61 10.00 0.79
N GLY A 61 18.72 11.00 -0.09
CA GLY A 61 18.03 11.02 -1.37
C GLY A 61 16.66 11.68 -1.34
N THR A 62 16.03 11.76 -2.49
CA THR A 62 14.73 12.42 -2.69
C THR A 62 13.68 11.50 -3.28
N VAL A 63 12.45 11.66 -2.82
CA VAL A 63 11.27 10.92 -3.29
C VAL A 63 10.28 11.92 -3.86
N THR A 64 10.00 11.80 -5.14
CA THR A 64 8.97 12.58 -5.84
C THR A 64 7.87 11.65 -6.34
N VAL A 65 6.64 11.95 -6.01
CA VAL A 65 5.46 11.20 -6.47
C VAL A 65 4.44 12.18 -7.00
N ASP A 66 3.97 11.93 -8.22
CA ASP A 66 3.00 12.79 -8.91
C ASP A 66 3.44 14.27 -8.95
N GLY A 67 4.74 14.49 -9.26
CA GLY A 67 5.36 15.82 -9.34
C GLY A 67 5.59 16.51 -7.99
N LYS A 68 5.34 15.84 -6.87
CA LYS A 68 5.47 16.40 -5.52
C LYS A 68 6.63 15.76 -4.78
N CYS A 69 7.60 16.57 -4.34
CA CYS A 69 8.72 16.11 -3.51
C CYS A 69 8.24 15.86 -2.06
N LEU A 70 8.23 14.59 -1.65
CA LEU A 70 7.72 14.20 -0.32
C LEU A 70 8.66 14.61 0.82
N ASN A 71 9.96 14.79 0.53
CA ASN A 71 10.97 15.16 1.53
C ASN A 71 10.69 16.50 2.21
N THR A 72 10.10 17.45 1.48
CA THR A 72 9.85 18.81 1.94
C THR A 72 8.46 19.02 2.56
N MET A 73 7.63 17.97 2.55
CA MET A 73 6.26 18.04 3.04
C MET A 73 6.17 17.97 4.57
N THR A 74 5.24 18.71 5.12
CA THR A 74 4.77 18.55 6.49
C THR A 74 4.01 17.23 6.67
N GLU A 75 3.83 16.77 7.90
CA GLU A 75 3.06 15.55 8.19
C GLU A 75 1.59 15.64 7.71
N ALA A 76 0.99 16.84 7.70
CA ALA A 76 -0.35 17.05 7.19
C ALA A 76 -0.41 16.87 5.66
N GLU A 77 0.57 17.43 4.94
CA GLU A 77 0.71 17.29 3.48
C GLU A 77 1.04 15.86 3.08
N LEU A 78 1.91 15.16 3.82
CA LEU A 78 2.20 13.75 3.61
C LEU A 78 0.95 12.89 3.77
N ARG A 79 0.13 13.13 4.80
CA ARG A 79 -1.15 12.44 4.97
C ARG A 79 -2.10 12.68 3.81
N ALA A 80 -2.16 13.92 3.31
CA ALA A 80 -2.97 14.26 2.14
C ALA A 80 -2.43 13.58 0.87
N SER A 81 -1.11 13.57 0.65
CA SER A 81 -0.47 12.93 -0.49
C SER A 81 -0.71 11.41 -0.50
N ARG A 82 -0.60 10.75 0.65
CA ARG A 82 -0.83 9.30 0.79
C ARG A 82 -2.25 8.86 0.45
N ARG A 83 -3.25 9.76 0.43
CA ARG A 83 -4.62 9.43 -0.03
C ARG A 83 -4.66 9.04 -1.50
N ASN A 84 -3.70 9.54 -2.30
CA ASN A 84 -3.56 9.22 -3.72
C ASN A 84 -2.64 8.02 -3.98
N ILE A 85 -2.12 7.38 -2.93
CA ILE A 85 -1.25 6.22 -3.00
C ILE A 85 -1.94 5.05 -2.29
N GLY A 86 -2.49 4.12 -3.05
CA GLY A 86 -3.01 2.86 -2.51
C GLY A 86 -1.86 1.94 -2.10
N MET A 87 -2.02 1.24 -0.98
CA MET A 87 -1.02 0.28 -0.50
C MET A 87 -1.68 -1.05 -0.17
N ILE A 88 -1.23 -2.11 -0.82
CA ILE A 88 -1.57 -3.49 -0.50
C ILE A 88 -0.43 -4.06 0.33
N PHE A 89 -0.72 -4.45 1.57
CA PHE A 89 0.27 -4.91 2.54
C PHE A 89 0.39 -6.43 2.54
N GLN A 90 1.59 -6.94 2.75
CA GLN A 90 1.88 -8.36 2.92
C GLN A 90 1.02 -9.03 4.02
N HIS A 91 0.82 -8.36 5.15
CA HIS A 91 0.07 -8.87 6.31
C HIS A 91 -1.36 -8.33 6.40
N PHE A 92 -1.98 -7.97 5.27
CA PHE A 92 -3.35 -7.45 5.14
C PHE A 92 -3.63 -6.16 5.93
N ASN A 93 -3.18 -6.04 7.18
CA ASN A 93 -3.39 -4.91 8.10
C ASN A 93 -4.86 -4.49 8.20
N LEU A 94 -5.76 -5.48 8.28
CA LEU A 94 -7.19 -5.24 8.45
C LEU A 94 -7.50 -4.86 9.91
N LEU A 95 -8.46 -3.96 10.07
CA LEU A 95 -9.02 -3.60 11.36
C LEU A 95 -9.92 -4.74 11.85
N SER A 96 -9.50 -5.47 12.88
CA SER A 96 -10.16 -6.68 13.37
C SER A 96 -11.57 -6.43 13.92
N SER A 97 -11.82 -5.22 14.44
CA SER A 97 -13.10 -4.78 14.98
C SER A 97 -14.08 -4.23 13.92
N ARG A 98 -13.68 -4.23 12.64
CA ARG A 98 -14.49 -3.73 11.53
C ARG A 98 -14.85 -4.82 10.56
N THR A 99 -16.04 -4.72 9.96
CA THR A 99 -16.49 -5.63 8.91
C THR A 99 -15.65 -5.50 7.63
N VAL A 100 -15.88 -6.38 6.67
CA VAL A 100 -15.30 -6.28 5.31
C VAL A 100 -15.64 -4.94 4.68
N PHE A 101 -16.93 -4.55 4.73
CA PHE A 101 -17.38 -3.26 4.20
C PHE A 101 -16.68 -2.09 4.89
N ASP A 102 -16.64 -2.08 6.22
CA ASP A 102 -16.03 -0.98 6.99
C ASP A 102 -14.52 -0.90 6.80
N ASN A 103 -13.83 -2.03 6.59
CA ASN A 103 -12.42 -2.03 6.23
C ASN A 103 -12.18 -1.38 4.86
N ALA A 104 -12.98 -1.70 3.84
CA ALA A 104 -12.90 -1.09 2.52
C ALA A 104 -13.30 0.40 2.55
N ALA A 105 -14.29 0.76 3.38
CA ALA A 105 -14.80 2.13 3.55
C ALA A 105 -13.83 3.06 4.30
N PHE A 106 -12.94 2.49 5.12
CA PHE A 106 -12.13 3.24 6.07
C PHE A 106 -11.36 4.43 5.46
N PRO A 107 -10.69 4.33 4.30
CA PRO A 107 -10.02 5.48 3.69
C PRO A 107 -10.97 6.63 3.32
N LEU A 108 -12.21 6.30 2.95
CA LEU A 108 -13.24 7.27 2.58
C LEU A 108 -13.83 7.98 3.81
N GLU A 109 -13.97 7.26 4.92
CA GLU A 109 -14.36 7.82 6.22
C GLU A 109 -13.34 8.85 6.71
N LEU A 110 -12.03 8.55 6.58
CA LEU A 110 -10.94 9.44 6.99
C LEU A 110 -10.93 10.79 6.26
N ILE A 111 -11.51 10.86 5.06
CA ILE A 111 -11.66 12.12 4.31
C ILE A 111 -13.03 12.79 4.55
N GLY A 112 -13.86 12.24 5.45
CA GLY A 112 -15.16 12.79 5.77
C GLY A 112 -16.22 12.60 4.67
N MET A 113 -16.08 11.56 3.83
CA MET A 113 -17.06 11.31 2.77
C MET A 113 -18.42 10.91 3.35
N ASP A 114 -19.49 11.37 2.73
CA ASP A 114 -20.86 11.02 3.10
C ASP A 114 -21.13 9.51 2.95
N LYS A 115 -21.93 8.96 3.87
CA LYS A 115 -22.24 7.51 3.93
C LYS A 115 -22.85 6.95 2.65
N ALA A 116 -23.71 7.72 1.98
CA ALA A 116 -24.34 7.27 0.74
C ALA A 116 -23.28 7.18 -0.39
N LYS A 117 -22.34 8.13 -0.45
CA LYS A 117 -21.23 8.12 -1.40
C LYS A 117 -20.24 7.00 -1.09
N ILE A 118 -19.94 6.75 0.19
CA ILE A 118 -19.11 5.61 0.62
C ILE A 118 -19.73 4.31 0.12
N LYS A 119 -21.02 4.09 0.37
CA LYS A 119 -21.72 2.89 -0.09
C LYS A 119 -21.64 2.73 -1.60
N ALA A 120 -21.90 3.79 -2.36
CA ALA A 120 -21.85 3.79 -3.81
C ALA A 120 -20.46 3.46 -4.39
N LYS A 121 -19.36 3.76 -3.66
CA LYS A 121 -18.00 3.41 -4.05
C LYS A 121 -17.59 2.01 -3.60
N VAL A 122 -17.95 1.63 -2.39
CA VAL A 122 -17.47 0.38 -1.78
C VAL A 122 -18.22 -0.84 -2.32
N ASP A 123 -19.52 -0.76 -2.57
CA ASP A 123 -20.30 -1.89 -3.08
C ASP A 123 -19.72 -2.44 -4.42
N PRO A 124 -19.44 -1.61 -5.44
CA PRO A 124 -18.80 -2.10 -6.67
C PRO A 124 -17.39 -2.66 -6.47
N LEU A 125 -16.61 -2.14 -5.51
CA LEU A 125 -15.29 -2.67 -5.20
C LEU A 125 -15.39 -4.06 -4.54
N LEU A 126 -16.36 -4.27 -3.65
CA LEU A 126 -16.59 -5.58 -3.05
C LEU A 126 -17.09 -6.60 -4.08
N ASP A 127 -17.88 -6.15 -5.05
CA ASP A 127 -18.29 -7.00 -6.18
C ASP A 127 -17.09 -7.38 -7.06
N LEU A 128 -16.27 -6.40 -7.43
CA LEU A 128 -15.05 -6.60 -8.21
C LEU A 128 -14.09 -7.62 -7.61
N VAL A 129 -13.95 -7.63 -6.27
CA VAL A 129 -13.09 -8.59 -5.58
C VAL A 129 -13.82 -9.86 -5.11
N GLY A 130 -15.09 -10.05 -5.49
CA GLY A 130 -15.91 -11.23 -5.15
C GLY A 130 -16.19 -11.39 -3.66
N LEU A 131 -16.47 -10.29 -2.94
CA LEU A 131 -16.72 -10.27 -1.50
C LEU A 131 -18.10 -9.73 -1.11
N THR A 132 -19.02 -9.54 -2.04
CA THR A 132 -20.37 -9.00 -1.79
C THR A 132 -21.09 -9.75 -0.68
N GLU A 133 -21.12 -11.08 -0.74
CA GLU A 133 -21.75 -11.95 0.27
C GLU A 133 -21.01 -11.94 1.63
N HIS A 134 -19.78 -11.43 1.67
CA HIS A 134 -18.96 -11.39 2.86
C HIS A 134 -18.94 -10.00 3.51
N ARG A 135 -19.67 -9.03 2.97
CA ARG A 135 -19.61 -7.61 3.35
C ARG A 135 -19.74 -7.34 4.87
N ASN A 136 -20.57 -8.14 5.56
CA ASN A 136 -20.84 -7.99 6.99
C ASN A 136 -19.97 -8.89 7.87
N LYS A 137 -19.07 -9.71 7.30
CA LYS A 137 -18.15 -10.56 8.07
C LYS A 137 -16.98 -9.74 8.61
N TYR A 138 -16.43 -10.23 9.71
CA TYR A 138 -15.21 -9.69 10.33
C TYR A 138 -13.96 -10.44 9.81
N PRO A 139 -12.76 -9.84 9.88
CA PRO A 139 -11.53 -10.49 9.43
C PRO A 139 -11.27 -11.88 10.00
N ALA A 140 -11.65 -12.14 11.25
CA ALA A 140 -11.51 -13.46 11.88
C ALA A 140 -12.31 -14.58 11.18
N GLN A 141 -13.34 -14.21 10.41
CA GLN A 141 -14.23 -15.14 9.70
C GLN A 141 -13.83 -15.38 8.23
N LEU A 142 -12.67 -14.84 7.82
CA LEU A 142 -12.21 -14.85 6.43
C LEU A 142 -10.97 -15.74 6.25
N SER A 143 -10.87 -16.39 5.10
CA SER A 143 -9.62 -17.04 4.65
C SER A 143 -8.53 -16.01 4.37
N GLY A 144 -7.26 -16.44 4.22
CA GLY A 144 -6.13 -15.58 3.86
C GLY A 144 -6.38 -14.83 2.55
N GLY A 145 -6.81 -15.53 1.49
CA GLY A 145 -7.13 -14.92 0.20
C GLY A 145 -8.30 -13.93 0.28
N GLN A 146 -9.33 -14.19 1.10
CA GLN A 146 -10.41 -13.24 1.33
C GLN A 146 -9.92 -11.98 2.04
N LYS A 147 -9.06 -12.11 3.07
CA LYS A 147 -8.42 -10.96 3.74
C LYS A 147 -7.60 -10.12 2.77
N GLN A 148 -6.85 -10.76 1.87
CA GLN A 148 -6.09 -10.08 0.84
C GLN A 148 -7.00 -9.26 -0.07
N ARG A 149 -8.11 -9.85 -0.55
CA ARG A 149 -9.08 -9.15 -1.39
C ARG A 149 -9.75 -7.96 -0.69
N VAL A 150 -9.99 -8.04 0.61
CA VAL A 150 -10.43 -6.86 1.41
C VAL A 150 -9.35 -5.77 1.39
N GLY A 151 -8.07 -6.14 1.54
CA GLY A 151 -6.94 -5.22 1.46
C GLY A 151 -6.84 -4.52 0.11
N ILE A 152 -7.09 -5.26 -0.98
CA ILE A 152 -7.15 -4.72 -2.35
C ILE A 152 -8.31 -3.72 -2.49
N ALA A 153 -9.53 -4.10 -2.10
CA ALA A 153 -10.69 -3.20 -2.15
C ALA A 153 -10.45 -1.90 -1.37
N ARG A 154 -9.86 -2.00 -0.18
CA ARG A 154 -9.48 -0.85 0.63
C ARG A 154 -8.44 0.04 -0.05
N ALA A 155 -7.43 -0.55 -0.68
CA ALA A 155 -6.38 0.20 -1.36
C ALA A 155 -6.93 0.99 -2.57
N LEU A 156 -7.94 0.47 -3.23
CA LEU A 156 -8.59 1.07 -4.40
C LEU A 156 -9.67 2.12 -4.05
N ALA A 157 -10.14 2.16 -2.80
CA ALA A 157 -11.33 2.95 -2.41
C ALA A 157 -11.21 4.46 -2.71
N ASN A 158 -10.00 5.03 -2.63
CA ASN A 158 -9.75 6.44 -2.92
C ASN A 158 -9.43 6.75 -4.38
N ASP A 159 -9.61 5.81 -5.32
CA ASP A 159 -9.19 5.94 -6.73
C ASP A 159 -7.72 6.40 -6.82
N PRO A 160 -6.77 5.63 -6.25
CA PRO A 160 -5.39 6.06 -6.13
C PRO A 160 -4.72 6.21 -7.50
N ARG A 161 -3.83 7.22 -7.64
CA ARG A 161 -3.01 7.41 -8.83
C ARG A 161 -1.80 6.49 -8.89
N VAL A 162 -1.38 5.99 -7.74
CA VAL A 162 -0.29 5.02 -7.55
C VAL A 162 -0.82 3.88 -6.70
N LEU A 163 -0.61 2.65 -7.15
CA LEU A 163 -0.89 1.44 -6.37
C LEU A 163 0.44 0.74 -6.06
N LEU A 164 0.75 0.61 -4.78
CA LEU A 164 1.91 -0.12 -4.30
C LEU A 164 1.48 -1.47 -3.75
N SER A 165 2.22 -2.53 -4.11
CA SER A 165 1.98 -3.88 -3.61
C SER A 165 3.26 -4.44 -2.97
N ASP A 166 3.17 -4.83 -1.70
CA ASP A 166 4.25 -5.44 -0.95
C ASP A 166 3.92 -6.94 -0.75
N GLU A 167 4.46 -7.81 -1.63
CA GLU A 167 4.29 -9.27 -1.61
C GLU A 167 2.81 -9.74 -1.50
N ALA A 168 1.91 -9.10 -2.23
CA ALA A 168 0.46 -9.36 -2.15
C ALA A 168 0.05 -10.81 -2.48
N THR A 169 0.87 -11.53 -3.23
CA THR A 169 0.58 -12.90 -3.66
C THR A 169 1.18 -13.98 -2.74
N SER A 170 2.04 -13.63 -1.78
CA SER A 170 2.72 -14.59 -0.90
C SER A 170 1.75 -15.37 0.02
N ALA A 171 0.55 -14.83 0.26
CA ALA A 171 -0.49 -15.44 1.09
C ALA A 171 -1.59 -16.14 0.28
N LEU A 172 -1.48 -16.15 -1.06
CA LEU A 172 -2.40 -16.83 -1.96
C LEU A 172 -1.84 -18.19 -2.34
N ASP A 173 -2.72 -19.20 -2.49
CA ASP A 173 -2.33 -20.46 -3.11
C ASP A 173 -2.01 -20.24 -4.61
N PRO A 174 -1.29 -21.19 -5.27
CA PRO A 174 -0.89 -21.01 -6.66
C PRO A 174 -2.03 -20.80 -7.65
N GLU A 175 -3.20 -21.38 -7.40
CA GLU A 175 -4.37 -21.23 -8.27
C GLU A 175 -4.99 -19.83 -8.13
N THR A 176 -5.03 -19.29 -6.91
CA THR A 176 -5.53 -17.94 -6.63
C THR A 176 -4.55 -16.86 -7.13
N THR A 177 -3.24 -17.19 -7.17
CA THR A 177 -2.20 -16.25 -7.65
C THR A 177 -2.33 -15.99 -9.16
N ILE A 178 -2.82 -16.94 -9.95
CA ILE A 178 -3.01 -16.79 -11.40
C ILE A 178 -4.21 -15.88 -11.73
N ALA A 179 -5.17 -15.74 -10.81
CA ALA A 179 -6.40 -14.96 -11.02
C ALA A 179 -6.28 -13.49 -10.54
N THR A 180 -5.11 -13.10 -9.99
CA THR A 180 -4.83 -11.73 -9.50
C THR A 180 -3.83 -11.02 -10.39
#